data_ee84aaded387b69fc8c927967c265810
#
_entry.id   ee84aaded387b69fc8c927967c265810
#
_cell.length_a   1.000
_cell.length_b   1.000
_cell.length_c   1.000
_cell.angle_alpha   90.00
_cell.angle_beta   90.00
_cell.angle_gamma   90.00
#
_symmetry.space_group_name_H-M   'P 1'
#
loop_
_entity.id
_entity.type
_entity.pdbx_description
1 polymer ?
#
loop_
_entity_poly.entity_id
_entity_poly.type
_entity_poly.pdbx_seq_one_letter_code
_entity_poly.pdbx_strand_id
1 'polypeptide(L)'
;LLYLIKLIRRIKHCFRKGGDNRVVIKLKKSVLFKISVVAIMIITLSVVTISLGMDHYYNVDFTTGLVTASLLNVRSGPGTKFPIVATVKKNEYIRVFAGIGDWYVVQLDSNYIGAVSKKYIKPIYPNTGTGSNNNDSNNNNTTNTTNLTSDEWEVFNLINQQRSQNGLSPLKIDYEVQRVARIKAQDMVNNNYFSHTSPTYGSPFNMLNNFKVSYRTAGENIAGNSNNSATVTAWVNSSGHKANILNSSFNYTGIGVINGSKYGKIYVQMFIGK
;
A
#
# COMPACT_ATOMS: atom_id res chain seq x y z
N LEU A 1 -18.54 -1.90 -40.91
CA LEU A 1 -19.80 -1.71 -40.20
C LEU A 1 -20.94 -1.51 -41.19
N LEU A 2 -20.83 -0.56 -42.16
CA LEU A 2 -21.89 -0.28 -43.18
C LEU A 2 -22.22 -1.47 -44.06
N TYR A 3 -21.24 -2.31 -44.41
CA TYR A 3 -21.40 -3.51 -45.21
C TYR A 3 -22.15 -4.61 -44.45
N LEU A 4 -21.83 -4.78 -43.17
CA LEU A 4 -22.50 -5.72 -42.27
C LEU A 4 -23.98 -5.36 -42.05
N ILE A 5 -24.27 -4.06 -41.90
CA ILE A 5 -25.64 -3.54 -41.77
C ILE A 5 -26.45 -3.78 -43.06
N LYS A 6 -25.83 -3.58 -44.22
CA LYS A 6 -26.46 -3.89 -45.53
C LYS A 6 -26.70 -5.38 -45.72
N LEU A 7 -25.76 -6.23 -45.26
CA LEU A 7 -25.89 -7.70 -45.34
C LEU A 7 -27.00 -8.21 -44.41
N ILE A 8 -27.06 -7.71 -43.17
CA ILE A 8 -28.11 -8.04 -42.21
C ILE A 8 -29.51 -7.59 -42.72
N ARG A 9 -29.62 -6.43 -43.32
CA ARG A 9 -30.86 -5.94 -43.92
C ARG A 9 -31.29 -6.81 -45.09
N ARG A 10 -30.39 -7.30 -45.95
CA ARG A 10 -30.68 -8.22 -47.06
C ARG A 10 -31.14 -9.56 -46.55
N ILE A 11 -30.55 -10.11 -45.50
CA ILE A 11 -30.95 -11.36 -44.86
C ILE A 11 -32.34 -11.20 -44.25
N LYS A 12 -32.65 -10.11 -43.53
CA LYS A 12 -33.96 -9.85 -42.99
C LYS A 12 -35.06 -9.68 -44.09
N HIS A 13 -34.73 -9.17 -45.25
CA HIS A 13 -35.68 -9.02 -46.34
C HIS A 13 -36.03 -10.36 -47.02
N CYS A 14 -35.08 -11.31 -47.03
CA CYS A 14 -35.35 -12.68 -47.53
C CYS A 14 -36.28 -13.49 -46.58
N PHE A 15 -36.22 -13.25 -45.26
CA PHE A 15 -37.06 -13.94 -44.26
C PHE A 15 -38.55 -13.50 -44.31
N ARG A 16 -38.89 -12.38 -44.96
CA ARG A 16 -40.25 -11.82 -44.93
C ARG A 16 -41.13 -12.25 -46.10
N LYS A 17 -40.65 -13.07 -47.06
CA LYS A 17 -41.39 -13.48 -48.27
C LYS A 17 -41.71 -14.95 -48.43
N GLY A 18 -41.52 -15.79 -47.40
CA GLY A 18 -41.81 -17.22 -47.55
C GLY A 18 -42.61 -17.74 -46.35
N GLY A 19 -43.82 -18.14 -46.61
CA GLY A 19 -44.74 -18.78 -45.60
C GLY A 19 -44.49 -20.26 -45.37
N ASP A 20 -43.24 -20.75 -45.37
CA ASP A 20 -42.93 -22.14 -45.05
C ASP A 20 -41.74 -22.22 -44.06
N ASN A 21 -41.89 -23.02 -43.05
CA ASN A 21 -41.05 -23.08 -41.83
C ASN A 21 -39.67 -23.76 -42.01
N ARG A 22 -39.13 -23.86 -43.25
CA ARG A 22 -37.76 -24.36 -43.50
C ARG A 22 -37.05 -23.53 -44.58
N VAL A 23 -36.51 -22.40 -44.21
CA VAL A 23 -35.64 -21.61 -45.13
C VAL A 23 -34.18 -22.17 -45.05
N VAL A 24 -33.85 -23.05 -45.99
CA VAL A 24 -32.45 -23.47 -46.20
C VAL A 24 -31.77 -22.41 -47.04
N ILE A 25 -31.01 -21.50 -46.40
CA ILE A 25 -30.21 -20.49 -47.10
C ILE A 25 -28.96 -21.19 -47.67
N LYS A 26 -28.97 -21.56 -48.97
CA LYS A 26 -27.77 -21.96 -49.70
C LYS A 26 -26.92 -20.73 -49.98
N LEU A 27 -26.04 -20.36 -49.04
CA LEU A 27 -25.02 -19.31 -49.27
C LEU A 27 -23.93 -19.83 -50.21
N LYS A 28 -23.58 -19.06 -51.26
CA LYS A 28 -22.48 -19.40 -52.14
C LYS A 28 -21.19 -19.52 -51.31
N LYS A 29 -20.32 -20.54 -51.60
CA LYS A 29 -19.08 -20.78 -50.88
C LYS A 29 -18.22 -19.51 -50.72
N SER A 30 -18.21 -18.61 -51.71
CA SER A 30 -17.51 -17.32 -51.66
C SER A 30 -18.04 -16.33 -50.62
N VAL A 31 -19.35 -16.40 -50.30
CA VAL A 31 -19.97 -15.53 -49.27
C VAL A 31 -19.66 -16.07 -47.89
N LEU A 32 -19.72 -17.40 -47.69
CA LEU A 32 -19.30 -18.07 -46.46
C LEU A 32 -17.83 -17.82 -46.13
N PHE A 33 -16.95 -17.89 -47.14
CA PHE A 33 -15.52 -17.59 -46.98
C PHE A 33 -15.29 -16.14 -46.53
N LYS A 34 -15.98 -15.16 -47.17
CA LYS A 34 -15.90 -13.74 -46.76
C LYS A 34 -16.40 -13.49 -45.35
N ILE A 35 -17.48 -14.16 -44.94
CA ILE A 35 -18.01 -14.05 -43.56
C ILE A 35 -17.01 -14.65 -42.57
N SER A 36 -16.40 -15.79 -42.88
CA SER A 36 -15.37 -16.42 -42.03
C SER A 36 -14.12 -15.54 -41.88
N VAL A 37 -13.64 -14.92 -42.97
CA VAL A 37 -12.48 -14.01 -42.92
C VAL A 37 -12.79 -12.76 -42.08
N VAL A 38 -13.98 -12.19 -42.20
CA VAL A 38 -14.37 -11.03 -41.39
C VAL A 38 -14.54 -11.41 -39.91
N ALA A 39 -15.11 -12.58 -39.63
CA ALA A 39 -15.25 -13.10 -38.26
C ALA A 39 -13.87 -13.35 -37.62
N ILE A 40 -12.94 -13.96 -38.35
CA ILE A 40 -11.56 -14.18 -37.89
C ILE A 40 -10.87 -12.84 -37.67
N MET A 41 -11.02 -11.86 -38.54
CA MET A 41 -10.43 -10.53 -38.37
C MET A 41 -11.00 -9.79 -37.13
N ILE A 42 -12.30 -9.91 -36.86
CA ILE A 42 -12.92 -9.33 -35.65
C ILE A 42 -12.39 -10.03 -34.39
N ILE A 43 -12.25 -11.37 -34.41
CA ILE A 43 -11.73 -12.13 -33.28
C ILE A 43 -10.25 -11.80 -33.04
N THR A 44 -9.42 -11.75 -34.10
CA THR A 44 -8.01 -11.40 -33.96
C THR A 44 -7.83 -9.94 -33.50
N LEU A 45 -8.64 -9.00 -34.01
CA LEU A 45 -8.60 -7.61 -33.56
C LEU A 45 -9.05 -7.46 -32.11
N SER A 46 -10.06 -8.22 -31.66
CA SER A 46 -10.48 -8.22 -30.26
C SER A 46 -9.45 -8.89 -29.34
N VAL A 47 -8.80 -9.97 -29.76
CA VAL A 47 -7.70 -10.61 -29.01
C VAL A 47 -6.49 -9.71 -28.91
N VAL A 48 -6.13 -9.02 -30.00
CA VAL A 48 -5.01 -8.05 -30.00
C VAL A 48 -5.33 -6.84 -29.11
N THR A 49 -6.56 -6.34 -29.10
CA THR A 49 -6.94 -5.23 -28.20
C THR A 49 -7.04 -5.65 -26.74
N ILE A 50 -7.35 -6.89 -26.44
CA ILE A 50 -7.32 -7.44 -25.07
C ILE A 50 -5.88 -7.71 -24.61
N SER A 51 -4.96 -8.04 -25.54
CA SER A 51 -3.54 -8.26 -25.23
C SER A 51 -2.71 -6.97 -25.12
N LEU A 52 -3.21 -5.83 -25.61
CA LEU A 52 -2.54 -4.53 -25.52
C LEU A 52 -3.04 -3.75 -24.29
N GLY A 53 -2.54 -4.14 -23.10
CA GLY A 53 -2.42 -3.22 -21.99
C GLY A 53 -3.50 -3.23 -20.94
N MET A 54 -3.79 -4.37 -20.36
CA MET A 54 -4.20 -4.36 -18.95
C MET A 54 -2.91 -4.42 -18.11
N ASP A 55 -2.30 -3.26 -17.88
CA ASP A 55 -1.29 -3.13 -16.84
C ASP A 55 -1.96 -3.56 -15.53
N HIS A 56 -1.60 -4.74 -15.03
CA HIS A 56 -2.17 -5.26 -13.80
C HIS A 56 -1.52 -4.54 -12.63
N TYR A 57 -2.36 -4.09 -11.69
CA TYR A 57 -1.88 -3.66 -10.38
C TYR A 57 -1.29 -4.88 -9.67
N TYR A 58 -0.14 -4.71 -9.06
CA TYR A 58 0.44 -5.71 -8.18
C TYR A 58 0.76 -5.09 -6.82
N ASN A 59 0.68 -5.91 -5.79
CA ASN A 59 1.02 -5.50 -4.44
C ASN A 59 2.53 -5.22 -4.35
N VAL A 60 2.89 -4.15 -3.65
CA VAL A 60 4.26 -3.86 -3.26
C VAL A 60 4.47 -4.30 -1.81
N ASP A 61 5.67 -4.72 -1.50
CA ASP A 61 6.08 -5.20 -0.18
C ASP A 61 6.56 -4.07 0.76
N PHE A 62 6.32 -2.82 0.37
CA PHE A 62 6.60 -1.62 1.13
C PHE A 62 5.48 -0.60 0.97
N THR A 63 5.30 0.25 1.97
CA THR A 63 4.23 1.28 1.96
C THR A 63 4.77 2.71 1.87
N THR A 64 6.10 2.88 1.91
CA THR A 64 6.76 4.18 1.88
C THR A 64 7.87 4.19 0.86
N GLY A 65 7.89 5.21 0.01
CA GLY A 65 8.96 5.49 -0.93
C GLY A 65 9.63 6.82 -0.64
N LEU A 66 10.96 6.87 -0.71
CA LEU A 66 11.77 8.09 -0.66
C LEU A 66 11.99 8.60 -2.08
N VAL A 67 11.66 9.85 -2.33
CA VAL A 67 11.90 10.50 -3.63
C VAL A 67 13.39 10.80 -3.81
N THR A 68 13.98 10.32 -4.89
CA THR A 68 15.42 10.49 -5.21
C THR A 68 15.68 11.57 -6.25
N ALA A 69 14.71 11.91 -7.10
CA ALA A 69 14.81 12.98 -8.08
C ALA A 69 14.72 14.37 -7.42
N SER A 70 15.39 15.38 -7.96
CA SER A 70 15.29 16.76 -7.47
C SER A 70 13.85 17.26 -7.45
N LEU A 71 13.08 16.92 -8.50
CA LEU A 71 11.65 17.15 -8.61
C LEU A 71 11.04 15.97 -9.36
N LEU A 72 10.04 15.32 -8.77
CA LEU A 72 9.34 14.19 -9.34
C LEU A 72 7.91 14.58 -9.71
N ASN A 73 7.55 14.38 -10.97
CA ASN A 73 6.19 14.57 -11.42
C ASN A 73 5.29 13.44 -10.93
N VAL A 74 4.18 13.80 -10.33
CA VAL A 74 3.06 12.92 -10.03
C VAL A 74 2.01 13.10 -11.11
N ARG A 75 1.56 12.02 -11.72
CA ARG A 75 0.64 12.03 -12.86
C ARG A 75 -0.69 11.40 -12.50
N SER A 76 -1.72 11.73 -13.26
CA SER A 76 -3.06 11.15 -13.08
C SER A 76 -3.15 9.66 -13.46
N GLY A 77 -2.08 9.08 -14.02
CA GLY A 77 -2.01 7.67 -14.41
C GLY A 77 -0.58 7.22 -14.71
N PRO A 78 -0.38 5.90 -14.90
CA PRO A 78 0.92 5.28 -15.05
C PRO A 78 1.49 5.46 -16.45
N GLY A 79 2.10 6.61 -16.72
CA GLY A 79 2.74 6.90 -17.99
C GLY A 79 3.00 8.39 -18.21
N THR A 80 3.99 8.70 -19.04
CA THR A 80 4.36 10.09 -19.35
C THR A 80 3.32 10.85 -20.15
N LYS A 81 2.40 10.14 -20.80
CA LYS A 81 1.25 10.72 -21.53
C LYS A 81 0.14 11.25 -20.62
N PHE A 82 0.11 10.81 -19.36
CA PHE A 82 -0.88 11.28 -18.40
C PHE A 82 -0.51 12.67 -17.85
N PRO A 83 -1.50 13.56 -17.63
CA PRO A 83 -1.27 14.89 -17.07
C PRO A 83 -0.52 14.85 -15.74
N ILE A 84 0.33 15.85 -15.49
CA ILE A 84 0.94 16.09 -14.20
C ILE A 84 -0.12 16.72 -13.29
N VAL A 85 -0.36 16.11 -12.13
CA VAL A 85 -1.34 16.57 -11.13
C VAL A 85 -0.65 17.19 -9.91
N ALA A 86 0.62 16.86 -9.68
CA ALA A 86 1.45 17.43 -8.61
C ALA A 86 2.93 17.17 -8.85
N THR A 87 3.77 17.74 -8.01
CA THR A 87 5.22 17.45 -7.95
C THR A 87 5.64 17.17 -6.52
N VAL A 88 6.67 16.33 -6.34
CA VAL A 88 7.27 15.97 -5.06
C VAL A 88 8.78 16.22 -5.13
N LYS A 89 9.37 16.78 -4.08
CA LYS A 89 10.79 17.13 -4.05
C LYS A 89 11.66 15.97 -3.57
N LYS A 90 12.96 16.08 -3.83
CA LYS A 90 13.95 15.14 -3.34
C LYS A 90 13.88 15.04 -1.82
N ASN A 91 14.06 13.82 -1.32
CA ASN A 91 14.01 13.47 0.11
C ASN A 91 12.62 13.58 0.76
N GLU A 92 11.56 13.86 -0.01
CA GLU A 92 10.21 13.71 0.50
C GLU A 92 9.79 12.22 0.50
N TYR A 93 8.97 11.86 1.47
CA TYR A 93 8.40 10.52 1.60
C TYR A 93 6.99 10.52 1.03
N ILE A 94 6.69 9.50 0.23
CA ILE A 94 5.35 9.31 -0.33
C ILE A 94 4.82 7.94 0.04
N ARG A 95 3.53 7.87 0.23
CA ARG A 95 2.84 6.61 0.47
C ARG A 95 2.66 5.87 -0.84
N VAL A 96 3.02 4.59 -0.87
CA VAL A 96 2.90 3.71 -2.04
C VAL A 96 1.86 2.64 -1.75
N PHE A 97 0.88 2.47 -2.65
CA PHE A 97 -0.19 1.49 -2.51
C PHE A 97 0.03 0.25 -3.37
N ALA A 98 0.52 0.45 -4.59
CA ALA A 98 0.63 -0.62 -5.57
C ALA A 98 1.69 -0.28 -6.63
N GLY A 99 2.13 -1.30 -7.36
CA GLY A 99 2.88 -1.14 -8.60
C GLY A 99 1.98 -1.37 -9.81
N ILE A 100 2.27 -0.69 -10.92
CA ILE A 100 1.65 -0.90 -12.22
C ILE A 100 2.69 -0.64 -13.32
N GLY A 101 3.12 -1.69 -14.03
CA GLY A 101 4.23 -1.60 -14.97
C GLY A 101 5.46 -0.95 -14.28
N ASP A 102 6.04 0.09 -14.86
CA ASP A 102 7.18 0.85 -14.31
C ASP A 102 6.78 2.03 -13.41
N TRP A 103 5.56 2.00 -12.86
CA TRP A 103 5.00 3.07 -12.04
C TRP A 103 4.56 2.57 -10.67
N TYR A 104 4.57 3.46 -9.68
CA TYR A 104 3.90 3.26 -8.41
C TYR A 104 2.66 4.12 -8.31
N VAL A 105 1.59 3.57 -7.76
CA VAL A 105 0.41 4.31 -7.33
C VAL A 105 0.69 4.86 -5.95
N VAL A 106 0.57 6.17 -5.81
CA VAL A 106 0.96 6.90 -4.60
C VAL A 106 -0.14 7.83 -4.12
N GLN A 107 -0.15 8.10 -2.82
CA GLN A 107 -0.97 9.14 -2.20
C GLN A 107 -0.09 10.33 -1.83
N LEU A 108 -0.51 11.53 -2.21
CA LEU A 108 0.16 12.79 -1.88
C LEU A 108 -0.36 13.38 -0.57
N ASP A 109 -1.68 13.37 -0.42
CA ASP A 109 -2.41 13.76 0.79
C ASP A 109 -3.67 12.90 0.90
N SER A 110 -4.55 13.22 1.83
CA SER A 110 -5.76 12.42 2.09
C SER A 110 -6.72 12.32 0.89
N ASN A 111 -6.58 13.18 -0.12
CA ASN A 111 -7.57 13.31 -1.20
C ASN A 111 -7.00 13.04 -2.60
N TYR A 112 -5.68 13.00 -2.77
CA TYR A 112 -5.07 12.87 -4.09
C TYR A 112 -4.27 11.59 -4.24
N ILE A 113 -4.67 10.79 -5.23
CA ILE A 113 -3.94 9.61 -5.68
C ILE A 113 -3.36 9.90 -7.06
N GLY A 114 -2.12 9.52 -7.29
CA GLY A 114 -1.46 9.67 -8.56
C GLY A 114 -0.47 8.55 -8.84
N ALA A 115 0.27 8.67 -9.93
CA ALA A 115 1.30 7.72 -10.31
C ALA A 115 2.66 8.40 -10.46
N VAL A 116 3.71 7.74 -9.99
CA VAL A 116 5.11 8.17 -10.11
C VAL A 116 5.96 7.08 -10.71
N SER A 117 7.02 7.44 -11.45
CA SER A 117 7.95 6.45 -11.99
C SER A 117 8.76 5.79 -10.88
N LYS A 118 8.82 4.45 -10.89
CA LYS A 118 9.61 3.63 -9.96
C LYS A 118 11.07 4.02 -9.92
N LYS A 119 11.63 4.43 -11.06
CA LYS A 119 13.04 4.82 -11.21
C LYS A 119 13.49 5.86 -10.18
N TYR A 120 12.57 6.69 -9.71
CA TYR A 120 12.87 7.82 -8.82
C TYR A 120 12.35 7.61 -7.40
N ILE A 121 11.97 6.38 -7.06
CA ILE A 121 11.51 6.02 -5.73
C ILE A 121 12.44 4.96 -5.15
N LYS A 122 13.06 5.29 -4.02
CA LYS A 122 13.76 4.31 -3.20
C LYS A 122 12.76 3.71 -2.22
N PRO A 123 12.42 2.41 -2.33
CA PRO A 123 11.59 1.74 -1.35
C PRO A 123 12.20 1.85 0.05
N ILE A 124 11.36 2.12 1.03
CA ILE A 124 11.71 2.04 2.44
C ILE A 124 11.05 0.80 3.00
N TYR A 125 11.85 -0.21 3.21
CA TYR A 125 11.41 -1.46 3.85
C TYR A 125 11.57 -1.31 5.36
N PRO A 126 10.54 -1.60 6.15
CA PRO A 126 10.76 -1.90 7.55
C PRO A 126 11.60 -3.18 7.59
N ASN A 127 12.78 -3.11 8.18
CA ASN A 127 13.67 -4.26 8.25
C ASN A 127 13.03 -5.33 9.13
N THR A 128 12.37 -6.31 8.51
CA THR A 128 11.99 -7.54 9.18
C THR A 128 13.28 -8.35 9.31
N GLY A 129 13.91 -8.25 10.48
CA GLY A 129 15.05 -9.10 10.82
C GLY A 129 14.64 -10.57 10.79
N THR A 130 14.71 -11.17 9.62
CA THR A 130 14.61 -12.62 9.44
C THR A 130 15.84 -13.05 8.66
N GLY A 131 16.74 -13.74 9.34
CA GLY A 131 17.74 -14.57 8.69
C GLY A 131 17.04 -15.51 7.70
N SER A 132 17.65 -15.61 6.53
CA SER A 132 17.34 -16.54 5.45
C SER A 132 16.90 -17.90 5.95
N ASN A 133 15.74 -18.38 5.49
CA ASN A 133 15.62 -19.74 4.95
C ASN A 133 14.36 -19.83 4.08
N ASN A 134 14.59 -20.41 2.89
CA ASN A 134 13.64 -20.68 1.83
C ASN A 134 12.54 -21.66 2.23
N ASN A 135 11.45 -21.56 1.45
CA ASN A 135 10.36 -22.51 1.25
C ASN A 135 9.24 -22.44 2.29
N ASP A 136 8.09 -21.86 1.87
CA ASP A 136 6.93 -22.68 1.58
C ASP A 136 5.81 -21.89 0.88
N SER A 137 5.29 -22.56 -0.12
CA SER A 137 4.15 -22.18 -0.94
C SER A 137 2.84 -22.35 -0.19
N ASN A 138 1.86 -21.51 -0.56
CA ASN A 138 0.43 -21.71 -0.35
C ASN A 138 -0.14 -21.45 1.06
N ASN A 139 -0.73 -20.26 1.22
CA ASN A 139 -2.14 -20.25 1.65
C ASN A 139 -2.83 -18.92 1.30
N ASN A 140 -3.82 -19.01 0.43
CA ASN A 140 -4.82 -17.98 0.19
C ASN A 140 -5.64 -17.79 1.47
N ASN A 141 -5.51 -16.63 2.12
CA ASN A 141 -6.63 -16.07 2.88
C ASN A 141 -6.49 -14.55 2.94
N THR A 142 -7.40 -13.90 2.24
CA THR A 142 -7.59 -12.45 2.23
C THR A 142 -8.10 -12.01 3.59
N THR A 143 -7.22 -11.50 4.43
CA THR A 143 -7.60 -10.66 5.56
C THR A 143 -6.67 -9.47 5.61
N ASN A 144 -7.24 -8.27 5.57
CA ASN A 144 -6.60 -6.99 5.85
C ASN A 144 -6.09 -6.98 7.31
N THR A 145 -5.07 -7.75 7.60
CA THR A 145 -4.38 -7.72 8.89
C THR A 145 -3.15 -6.84 8.74
N THR A 146 -3.09 -5.80 9.55
CA THR A 146 -1.85 -5.18 9.97
C THR A 146 -0.91 -6.29 10.39
N ASN A 147 0.03 -6.68 9.56
CA ASN A 147 1.02 -7.65 9.93
C ASN A 147 1.96 -7.01 10.95
N LEU A 148 1.55 -6.97 12.22
CA LEU A 148 2.47 -6.75 13.32
C LEU A 148 3.43 -7.94 13.37
N THR A 149 4.71 -7.67 13.59
CA THR A 149 5.65 -8.75 13.95
C THR A 149 5.24 -9.35 15.29
N SER A 150 5.75 -10.52 15.61
CA SER A 150 5.48 -11.16 16.92
C SER A 150 5.89 -10.25 18.10
N ASP A 151 7.02 -9.55 17.98
CA ASP A 151 7.48 -8.60 18.99
C ASP A 151 6.53 -7.40 19.14
N GLU A 152 6.11 -6.80 18.02
CA GLU A 152 5.17 -5.67 18.03
C GLU A 152 3.81 -6.07 18.59
N TRP A 153 3.33 -7.27 18.25
CA TRP A 153 2.09 -7.82 18.77
C TRP A 153 2.14 -8.06 20.27
N GLU A 154 3.23 -8.63 20.77
CA GLU A 154 3.43 -8.85 22.20
C GLU A 154 3.43 -7.53 22.98
N VAL A 155 4.21 -6.54 22.52
CA VAL A 155 4.24 -5.21 23.15
C VAL A 155 2.85 -4.56 23.12
N PHE A 156 2.13 -4.63 22.00
CA PHE A 156 0.77 -4.10 21.87
C PHE A 156 -0.19 -4.70 22.88
N ASN A 157 -0.14 -6.03 23.07
CA ASN A 157 -1.01 -6.71 24.02
C ASN A 157 -0.67 -6.35 25.46
N LEU A 158 0.63 -6.31 25.82
CA LEU A 158 1.08 -5.94 27.15
C LEU A 158 0.68 -4.49 27.51
N ILE A 159 0.79 -3.56 26.56
CA ILE A 159 0.34 -2.16 26.76
C ILE A 159 -1.18 -2.10 26.97
N ASN A 160 -1.95 -2.81 26.16
CA ASN A 160 -3.41 -2.84 26.32
C ASN A 160 -3.85 -3.55 27.61
N GLN A 161 -3.11 -4.54 28.06
CA GLN A 161 -3.31 -5.14 29.38
C GLN A 161 -3.12 -4.10 30.49
N GLN A 162 -2.05 -3.28 30.44
CA GLN A 162 -1.84 -2.19 31.41
C GLN A 162 -2.98 -1.18 31.39
N ARG A 163 -3.45 -0.79 30.22
CA ARG A 163 -4.58 0.12 30.09
C ARG A 163 -5.85 -0.46 30.70
N SER A 164 -6.19 -1.69 30.39
CA SER A 164 -7.37 -2.39 30.93
C SER A 164 -7.32 -2.52 32.44
N GLN A 165 -6.15 -2.85 33.01
CA GLN A 165 -5.94 -2.91 34.46
C GLN A 165 -6.15 -1.56 35.18
N ASN A 166 -6.02 -0.44 34.44
CA ASN A 166 -6.24 0.91 34.94
C ASN A 166 -7.57 1.51 34.45
N GLY A 167 -8.54 0.70 34.01
CA GLY A 167 -9.89 1.13 33.63
C GLY A 167 -9.98 1.93 32.31
N LEU A 168 -8.95 1.86 31.45
CA LEU A 168 -8.91 2.57 30.19
C LEU A 168 -9.25 1.66 29.01
N SER A 169 -9.91 2.23 28.01
CA SER A 169 -10.16 1.52 26.75
C SER A 169 -8.85 1.12 26.06
N PRO A 170 -8.78 -0.08 25.47
CA PRO A 170 -7.62 -0.49 24.68
C PRO A 170 -7.35 0.46 23.52
N LEU A 171 -6.07 0.68 23.23
CA LEU A 171 -5.63 1.34 22.01
C LEU A 171 -5.90 0.44 20.79
N LYS A 172 -6.14 1.06 19.65
CA LYS A 172 -6.22 0.38 18.34
C LYS A 172 -4.96 0.66 17.54
N ILE A 173 -4.56 -0.28 16.69
CA ILE A 173 -3.48 0.00 15.75
C ILE A 173 -3.98 0.97 14.68
N ASP A 174 -3.21 2.05 14.46
CA ASP A 174 -3.31 2.88 13.28
C ASP A 174 -2.17 2.56 12.33
N TYR A 175 -2.48 2.23 11.08
CA TYR A 175 -1.49 1.74 10.11
C TYR A 175 -0.43 2.78 9.76
N GLU A 176 -0.80 4.06 9.72
CA GLU A 176 0.15 5.12 9.42
C GLU A 176 1.07 5.37 10.62
N VAL A 177 0.52 5.37 11.83
CA VAL A 177 1.32 5.48 13.06
C VAL A 177 2.25 4.27 13.21
N GLN A 178 1.76 3.07 12.90
CA GLN A 178 2.56 1.83 12.87
C GLN A 178 3.76 1.96 11.93
N ARG A 179 3.51 2.48 10.72
CA ARG A 179 4.55 2.74 9.73
C ARG A 179 5.59 3.74 10.24
N VAL A 180 5.16 4.87 10.81
CA VAL A 180 6.04 5.91 11.33
C VAL A 180 6.88 5.39 12.50
N ALA A 181 6.30 4.61 13.42
CA ALA A 181 7.01 4.00 14.53
C ALA A 181 8.13 3.05 14.06
N ARG A 182 7.87 2.22 13.05
CA ARG A 182 8.89 1.35 12.43
C ARG A 182 10.02 2.15 11.78
N ILE A 183 9.69 3.20 11.03
CA ILE A 183 10.68 4.07 10.40
C ILE A 183 11.55 4.75 11.47
N LYS A 184 10.98 5.24 12.55
CA LYS A 184 11.71 5.84 13.66
C LYS A 184 12.67 4.85 14.33
N ALA A 185 12.20 3.63 14.61
CA ALA A 185 13.03 2.58 15.19
C ALA A 185 14.21 2.21 14.27
N GLN A 186 13.94 2.07 12.96
CA GLN A 186 14.96 1.78 11.95
C GLN A 186 15.98 2.92 11.80
N ASP A 187 15.51 4.17 11.85
CA ASP A 187 16.37 5.35 11.76
C ASP A 187 17.35 5.41 12.94
N MET A 188 16.90 5.09 14.16
CA MET A 188 17.77 4.99 15.33
C MET A 188 18.85 3.91 15.17
N VAL A 189 18.51 2.76 14.59
CA VAL A 189 19.48 1.69 14.31
C VAL A 189 20.45 2.11 13.21
N ASN A 190 19.96 2.62 12.08
CA ASN A 190 20.78 2.96 10.91
C ASN A 190 21.76 4.08 11.18
N ASN A 191 21.36 5.08 11.96
CA ASN A 191 22.15 6.27 12.27
C ASN A 191 22.80 6.19 13.67
N ASN A 192 22.73 5.03 14.32
CA ASN A 192 23.38 4.74 15.62
C ASN A 192 23.13 5.82 16.69
N TYR A 193 21.88 6.24 16.85
CA TYR A 193 21.47 7.18 17.88
C TYR A 193 20.29 6.61 18.70
N PHE A 194 20.05 7.20 19.89
CA PHE A 194 18.92 6.89 20.75
C PHE A 194 18.37 8.23 21.32
N SER A 195 17.32 8.73 20.70
CA SER A 195 16.73 10.02 21.04
C SER A 195 15.31 10.13 20.46
N HIS A 196 14.42 10.89 21.12
CA HIS A 196 13.15 11.30 20.57
C HIS A 196 13.30 12.13 19.28
N THR A 197 14.31 12.99 19.22
CA THR A 197 14.59 13.78 18.02
C THR A 197 15.50 13.02 17.06
N SER A 198 14.99 12.76 15.86
CA SER A 198 15.74 12.14 14.77
C SER A 198 16.61 13.20 14.09
N PRO A 199 17.88 12.87 13.78
CA PRO A 199 18.72 13.74 12.93
C PRO A 199 18.21 13.82 11.49
N THR A 200 17.43 12.82 11.04
CA THR A 200 16.87 12.74 9.69
C THR A 200 15.49 13.40 9.58
N TYR A 201 14.62 13.19 10.59
CA TYR A 201 13.19 13.50 10.50
C TYR A 201 12.72 14.55 11.52
N GLY A 202 13.58 14.97 12.45
CA GLY A 202 13.19 15.88 13.54
C GLY A 202 12.43 15.19 14.68
N SER A 203 11.52 15.92 15.32
CA SER A 203 10.73 15.40 16.44
C SER A 203 9.73 14.30 16.01
N PRO A 204 9.20 13.48 16.94
CA PRO A 204 8.14 12.52 16.63
C PRO A 204 6.91 13.20 15.99
N PHE A 205 6.59 14.42 16.42
CA PHE A 205 5.48 15.20 15.85
C PHE A 205 5.78 15.65 14.42
N ASN A 206 7.02 16.05 14.13
CA ASN A 206 7.47 16.36 12.78
C ASN A 206 7.37 15.11 11.89
N MET A 207 7.75 13.95 12.42
CA MET A 207 7.60 12.68 11.70
C MET A 207 6.14 12.41 11.36
N LEU A 208 5.25 12.43 12.34
CA LEU A 208 3.82 12.19 12.11
C LEU A 208 3.25 13.16 11.05
N ASN A 209 3.60 14.44 11.13
CA ASN A 209 3.15 15.46 10.16
C ASN A 209 3.73 15.23 8.76
N ASN A 210 5.03 14.95 8.65
CA ASN A 210 5.70 14.70 7.37
C ASN A 210 5.14 13.45 6.69
N PHE A 211 4.76 12.44 7.47
CA PHE A 211 4.13 11.21 6.99
C PHE A 211 2.61 11.32 6.86
N LYS A 212 2.05 12.55 7.00
CA LYS A 212 0.62 12.86 6.78
C LYS A 212 -0.33 12.09 7.72
N VAL A 213 0.12 11.81 8.93
CA VAL A 213 -0.74 11.27 9.99
C VAL A 213 -1.59 12.39 10.55
N SER A 214 -2.92 12.24 10.51
CA SER A 214 -3.85 13.19 11.11
C SER A 214 -4.12 12.83 12.59
N TYR A 215 -3.96 13.78 13.50
CA TYR A 215 -4.20 13.59 14.95
C TYR A 215 -4.54 14.90 15.66
N ARG A 216 -5.16 14.79 16.83
CA ARG A 216 -5.38 15.93 17.76
C ARG A 216 -4.30 16.00 18.82
N THR A 217 -3.92 14.85 19.37
CA THR A 217 -2.88 14.71 20.38
C THR A 217 -1.94 13.59 19.99
N ALA A 218 -0.66 13.69 20.38
CA ALA A 218 0.31 12.63 20.12
C ALA A 218 1.34 12.51 21.25
N GLY A 219 1.98 11.35 21.34
CA GLY A 219 3.05 11.06 22.29
C GLY A 219 3.97 9.95 21.75
N GLU A 220 5.14 9.82 22.36
CA GLU A 220 6.12 8.78 21.99
C GLU A 220 6.76 8.19 23.24
N ASN A 221 6.91 6.86 23.23
CA ASN A 221 7.80 6.12 24.15
C ASN A 221 8.89 5.45 23.31
N ILE A 222 10.14 5.49 23.78
CA ILE A 222 11.26 4.77 23.16
C ILE A 222 11.99 3.94 24.21
N ALA A 223 12.53 2.79 23.80
CA ALA A 223 13.39 1.97 24.63
C ALA A 223 14.45 1.24 23.81
N GLY A 224 15.58 0.94 24.46
CA GLY A 224 16.57 -0.01 24.00
C GLY A 224 16.61 -1.20 24.97
N ASN A 225 16.27 -2.41 24.50
CA ASN A 225 16.22 -3.61 25.36
C ASN A 225 16.30 -4.88 24.48
N SER A 226 16.57 -6.02 25.09
CA SER A 226 16.53 -7.31 24.39
C SER A 226 15.20 -8.06 24.54
N ASN A 227 14.30 -7.61 25.43
CA ASN A 227 13.09 -8.33 25.81
C ASN A 227 11.86 -7.43 25.82
N ASN A 228 10.75 -7.90 25.22
CA ASN A 228 9.51 -7.14 25.05
C ASN A 228 8.81 -6.85 26.39
N SER A 229 8.68 -7.87 27.24
CA SER A 229 8.05 -7.75 28.55
C SER A 229 8.85 -6.82 29.48
N ALA A 230 10.20 -6.95 29.49
CA ALA A 230 11.07 -6.06 30.24
C ALA A 230 10.97 -4.60 29.75
N THR A 231 10.80 -4.38 28.46
CA THR A 231 10.57 -3.05 27.88
C THR A 231 9.29 -2.43 28.40
N VAL A 232 8.17 -3.15 28.33
CA VAL A 232 6.88 -2.64 28.84
C VAL A 232 6.93 -2.41 30.35
N THR A 233 7.58 -3.31 31.11
CA THR A 233 7.80 -3.14 32.54
C THR A 233 8.59 -1.86 32.85
N ALA A 234 9.67 -1.60 32.10
CA ALA A 234 10.45 -0.38 32.25
C ALA A 234 9.63 0.88 31.94
N TRP A 235 8.82 0.86 30.90
CA TRP A 235 7.92 1.98 30.57
C TRP A 235 6.86 2.21 31.64
N VAL A 236 6.28 1.16 32.20
CA VAL A 236 5.26 1.28 33.27
C VAL A 236 5.87 1.79 34.58
N ASN A 237 7.14 1.49 34.83
CA ASN A 237 7.87 1.98 36.01
C ASN A 237 8.43 3.39 35.87
N SER A 238 8.42 3.95 34.67
CA SER A 238 8.84 5.32 34.37
C SER A 238 7.62 6.24 34.33
N SER A 239 7.60 7.29 35.16
CA SER A 239 6.45 8.20 35.27
C SER A 239 6.06 8.82 33.92
N GLY A 240 7.03 9.26 33.10
CA GLY A 240 6.79 9.86 31.80
C GLY A 240 6.24 8.87 30.76
N HIS A 241 6.85 7.69 30.66
CA HIS A 241 6.37 6.67 29.73
C HIS A 241 5.01 6.10 30.16
N LYS A 242 4.81 5.88 31.48
CA LYS A 242 3.54 5.45 32.04
C LYS A 242 2.43 6.47 31.75
N ALA A 243 2.73 7.77 31.87
CA ALA A 243 1.77 8.82 31.58
C ALA A 243 1.27 8.74 30.13
N ASN A 244 2.12 8.43 29.15
CA ASN A 244 1.70 8.18 27.77
C ASN A 244 0.83 6.93 27.65
N ILE A 245 1.23 5.81 28.27
CA ILE A 245 0.47 4.56 28.22
C ILE A 245 -0.94 4.73 28.79
N LEU A 246 -1.07 5.47 29.88
CA LEU A 246 -2.33 5.66 30.61
C LEU A 246 -3.06 6.96 30.24
N ASN A 247 -2.65 7.66 29.17
CA ASN A 247 -3.35 8.84 28.71
C ASN A 247 -4.69 8.46 28.04
N SER A 248 -5.78 8.95 28.61
CA SER A 248 -7.13 8.69 28.08
C SER A 248 -7.43 9.42 26.76
N SER A 249 -6.65 10.45 26.41
CA SER A 249 -6.78 11.17 25.15
C SER A 249 -6.23 10.38 23.96
N PHE A 250 -5.48 9.31 24.19
CA PHE A 250 -4.98 8.45 23.12
C PHE A 250 -5.93 7.27 22.89
N ASN A 251 -6.28 7.03 21.63
CA ASN A 251 -7.14 5.92 21.21
C ASN A 251 -6.50 5.05 20.11
N TYR A 252 -5.38 5.48 19.52
CA TYR A 252 -4.61 4.72 18.56
C TYR A 252 -3.12 4.70 18.89
N THR A 253 -2.42 3.69 18.38
CA THR A 253 -0.96 3.53 18.55
C THR A 253 -0.35 2.86 17.32
N GLY A 254 0.96 3.03 17.16
CA GLY A 254 1.82 2.23 16.30
C GLY A 254 3.07 1.85 17.06
N ILE A 255 3.60 0.65 16.81
CA ILE A 255 4.75 0.08 17.51
C ILE A 255 5.78 -0.39 16.51
N GLY A 256 7.02 0.10 16.61
CA GLY A 256 8.15 -0.38 15.82
C GLY A 256 9.15 -1.09 16.72
N VAL A 257 9.55 -2.31 16.34
CA VAL A 257 10.58 -3.09 17.04
C VAL A 257 11.62 -3.55 16.03
N ILE A 258 12.85 -3.03 16.15
CA ILE A 258 13.95 -3.31 15.21
C ILE A 258 15.16 -3.84 15.97
N ASN A 259 15.71 -4.96 15.50
CA ASN A 259 16.93 -5.56 15.99
C ASN A 259 18.19 -4.83 15.48
N GLY A 260 19.34 -5.07 16.11
CA GLY A 260 20.65 -4.68 15.58
C GLY A 260 21.23 -3.40 16.16
N SER A 261 20.68 -2.88 17.25
CA SER A 261 21.31 -1.80 18.01
C SER A 261 22.29 -2.37 19.06
N LYS A 262 23.14 -1.51 19.60
CA LYS A 262 23.99 -1.83 20.77
C LYS A 262 23.21 -2.18 22.03
N TYR A 263 21.91 -1.89 22.05
CA TYR A 263 20.98 -2.23 23.12
C TYR A 263 20.20 -3.53 22.87
N GLY A 264 20.47 -4.25 21.77
CA GLY A 264 19.68 -5.37 21.28
C GLY A 264 18.59 -4.90 20.32
N LYS A 265 17.39 -4.66 20.81
CA LYS A 265 16.28 -4.12 20.03
C LYS A 265 16.03 -2.64 20.36
N ILE A 266 15.61 -1.88 19.37
CA ILE A 266 15.02 -0.56 19.56
C ILE A 266 13.51 -0.68 19.48
N TYR A 267 12.85 -0.13 20.49
CA TYR A 267 11.39 -0.04 20.58
C TYR A 267 10.95 1.39 20.44
N VAL A 268 9.98 1.62 19.60
CA VAL A 268 9.27 2.90 19.45
C VAL A 268 7.78 2.63 19.56
N GLN A 269 7.11 3.31 20.46
CA GLN A 269 5.66 3.35 20.51
C GLN A 269 5.23 4.80 20.30
N MET A 270 4.45 5.04 19.25
CA MET A 270 3.79 6.32 19.00
C MET A 270 2.31 6.20 19.34
N PHE A 271 1.79 7.23 19.98
CA PHE A 271 0.40 7.34 20.37
C PHE A 271 -0.25 8.50 19.67
N ILE A 272 -1.51 8.36 19.29
CA ILE A 272 -2.33 9.47 18.82
C ILE A 272 -3.75 9.42 19.38
N GLY A 273 -4.35 10.61 19.51
CA GLY A 273 -5.79 10.82 19.69
C GLY A 273 -6.41 11.38 18.42
N LYS A 274 -7.45 10.74 17.93
CA LYS A 274 -8.29 11.21 16.80
C LYS A 274 -9.65 11.65 17.29
#